data_128a15410f7733c02e689c53ec72c39e
#
_entry.id   128a15410f7733c02e689c53ec72c39e
#
_cell.length_a   1.000
_cell.length_b   1.000
_cell.length_c   1.000
_cell.angle_alpha   90.00
_cell.angle_beta   90.00
_cell.angle_gamma   90.00
#
_symmetry.space_group_name_H-M   'P 1'
#
loop_
_entity.id
_entity.type
_entity.pdbx_description
1 polymer ?
#
loop_
_entity_poly.entity_id
_entity_poly.type
_entity_poly.pdbx_seq_one_letter_code
_entity_poly.pdbx_strand_id
1 'polypeptide(L)'
;MTGGGSGGHITPILAVAAELKKQLPDARLVYIGQRGDRLSDIPAADPSIDAVYSVSAGKFRRYKSDGIKQIFDLKTQALNVRDLFRILAGIWQSFWLLRRLRPELIFTRGGFVSVPVAVAGRLSGIPYITHDSD
;
A
#
# COMPACT_ATOMS: atom_id res chain seq x y z
N MET A 1 -8.65 -2.47 -0.72
CA MET A 1 -7.63 -2.70 -1.76
C MET A 1 -6.43 -1.81 -1.49
N THR A 2 -5.21 -2.24 -1.82
CA THR A 2 -4.01 -1.44 -1.60
C THR A 2 -2.95 -1.70 -2.66
N GLY A 3 -2.24 -0.64 -3.04
CA GLY A 3 -1.14 -0.65 -4.00
C GLY A 3 -0.76 0.80 -4.32
N GLY A 4 0.38 1.05 -4.93
CA GLY A 4 0.75 2.42 -5.27
C GLY A 4 2.21 2.59 -5.62
N GLY A 5 2.60 3.84 -5.86
CA GLY A 5 3.94 4.22 -6.28
C GLY A 5 4.20 4.13 -7.79
N SER A 6 3.30 3.49 -8.54
CA SER A 6 3.31 3.52 -10.01
C SER A 6 1.92 3.21 -10.57
N GLY A 7 1.63 3.73 -11.77
CA GLY A 7 0.36 3.43 -12.47
C GLY A 7 0.18 1.92 -12.75
N GLY A 8 1.27 1.19 -12.94
CA GLY A 8 1.25 -0.26 -13.13
C GLY A 8 0.69 -1.06 -11.95
N HIS A 9 0.70 -0.49 -10.74
CA HIS A 9 0.06 -1.10 -9.58
C HIS A 9 -1.40 -0.66 -9.40
N ILE A 10 -1.76 0.54 -9.81
CA ILE A 10 -3.09 1.12 -9.61
C ILE A 10 -4.10 0.57 -10.63
N THR A 11 -3.77 0.62 -11.90
CA THR A 11 -4.68 0.21 -12.99
C THR A 11 -5.27 -1.19 -12.82
N PRO A 12 -4.48 -2.24 -12.48
CA PRO A 12 -5.04 -3.57 -12.26
C PRO A 12 -5.95 -3.66 -11.04
N ILE A 13 -5.67 -2.86 -10.00
CA ILE A 13 -6.56 -2.80 -8.81
C ILE A 13 -7.92 -2.24 -9.20
N LEU A 14 -7.95 -1.19 -10.02
CA LEU A 14 -9.20 -0.58 -10.49
C LEU A 14 -9.97 -1.52 -11.43
N ALA A 15 -9.28 -2.27 -12.29
CA ALA A 15 -9.91 -3.29 -13.12
C ALA A 15 -10.61 -4.37 -12.27
N VAL A 16 -9.93 -4.86 -11.21
CA VAL A 16 -10.52 -5.80 -10.26
C VAL A 16 -11.68 -5.15 -9.49
N ALA A 17 -11.56 -3.89 -9.10
CA ALA A 17 -12.63 -3.16 -8.41
C ALA A 17 -13.89 -3.04 -9.29
N ALA A 18 -13.71 -2.67 -10.57
CA ALA A 18 -14.81 -2.55 -11.52
C ALA A 18 -15.53 -3.89 -11.73
N GLU A 19 -14.78 -4.99 -11.83
CA GLU A 19 -15.37 -6.31 -11.99
C GLU A 19 -16.08 -6.78 -10.71
N LEU A 20 -15.51 -6.53 -9.54
CA LEU A 20 -16.18 -6.82 -8.26
C LEU A 20 -17.48 -6.05 -8.09
N LYS A 21 -17.54 -4.78 -8.49
CA LYS A 21 -18.78 -3.99 -8.42
C LYS A 21 -19.88 -4.53 -9.35
N LYS A 22 -19.53 -5.16 -10.48
CA LYS A 22 -20.52 -5.83 -11.35
C LYS A 22 -21.10 -7.09 -10.70
N GLN A 23 -20.23 -7.89 -10.04
CA GLN A 23 -20.64 -9.14 -9.42
C GLN A 23 -21.26 -8.93 -8.03
N LEU A 24 -20.80 -7.94 -7.30
CA LEU A 24 -21.20 -7.60 -5.93
C LEU A 24 -21.44 -6.08 -5.83
N PRO A 25 -22.59 -5.57 -6.34
CA PRO A 25 -22.87 -4.12 -6.39
C PRO A 25 -22.83 -3.45 -5.02
N ASP A 26 -23.26 -4.16 -3.98
CA ASP A 26 -23.33 -3.64 -2.60
C ASP A 26 -21.98 -3.70 -1.86
N ALA A 27 -20.95 -4.33 -2.45
CA ALA A 27 -19.64 -4.43 -1.83
C ALA A 27 -19.01 -3.02 -1.70
N ARG A 28 -18.62 -2.66 -0.49
CA ARG A 28 -17.89 -1.42 -0.25
C ARG A 28 -16.41 -1.59 -0.54
N LEU A 29 -15.92 -0.93 -1.57
CA LEU A 29 -14.54 -1.00 -2.02
C LEU A 29 -13.76 0.24 -1.58
N VAL A 30 -12.76 0.02 -0.74
CA VAL A 30 -11.91 1.07 -0.20
C VAL A 30 -10.49 0.92 -0.75
N TYR A 31 -9.90 2.02 -1.21
CA TYR A 31 -8.51 2.06 -1.63
C TYR A 31 -7.64 2.72 -0.57
N ILE A 32 -6.49 2.07 -0.26
CA ILE A 32 -5.49 2.62 0.66
C ILE A 32 -4.20 2.82 -0.14
N GLY A 33 -3.85 4.08 -0.35
CA GLY A 33 -2.66 4.52 -1.07
C GLY A 33 -1.55 5.07 -0.17
N GLN A 34 -0.46 5.48 -0.76
CA GLN A 34 0.66 6.13 -0.07
C GLN A 34 0.36 7.61 0.13
N ARG A 35 0.65 8.13 1.31
CA ARG A 35 0.57 9.57 1.58
C ARG A 35 1.53 10.34 0.69
N GLY A 36 0.99 11.37 -0.02
CA GLY A 36 1.76 12.18 -0.96
C GLY A 36 2.06 11.49 -2.29
N ASP A 37 1.35 10.42 -2.64
CA ASP A 37 1.40 9.84 -3.98
C ASP A 37 0.69 10.78 -4.96
N ARG A 38 1.38 11.15 -6.04
CA ARG A 38 0.83 12.00 -7.11
C ARG A 38 -0.29 11.31 -7.91
N LEU A 39 -0.38 10.00 -7.81
CA LEU A 39 -1.37 9.20 -8.51
C LEU A 39 -2.62 8.92 -7.66
N SER A 40 -2.72 9.53 -6.47
CA SER A 40 -3.86 9.35 -5.55
C SER A 40 -5.20 9.78 -6.15
N ASP A 41 -5.19 10.68 -7.12
CA ASP A 41 -6.39 11.18 -7.78
C ASP A 41 -7.02 10.13 -8.71
N ILE A 42 -6.23 9.18 -9.23
CA ILE A 42 -6.72 8.12 -10.12
C ILE A 42 -7.74 7.22 -9.41
N PRO A 43 -7.42 6.57 -8.27
CA PRO A 43 -8.43 5.79 -7.57
C PRO A 43 -9.54 6.65 -6.94
N ALA A 44 -9.29 7.93 -6.65
CA ALA A 44 -10.32 8.83 -6.12
C ALA A 44 -11.38 9.21 -7.16
N ALA A 45 -11.01 9.23 -8.44
CA ALA A 45 -11.91 9.51 -9.55
C ALA A 45 -12.63 8.26 -10.09
N ASP A 46 -12.22 7.05 -9.66
CA ASP A 46 -12.80 5.81 -10.17
C ASP A 46 -14.13 5.49 -9.50
N PRO A 47 -15.23 5.31 -10.28
CA PRO A 47 -16.56 5.08 -9.74
C PRO A 47 -16.70 3.74 -8.98
N SER A 48 -15.78 2.82 -9.16
CA SER A 48 -15.77 1.53 -8.45
C SER A 48 -15.22 1.65 -7.03
N ILE A 49 -14.61 2.78 -6.67
CA ILE A 49 -13.98 3.00 -5.35
C ILE A 49 -14.86 3.92 -4.51
N ASP A 50 -15.36 3.40 -3.40
CA ASP A 50 -16.26 4.15 -2.51
C ASP A 50 -15.52 5.14 -1.58
N ALA A 51 -14.25 4.86 -1.25
CA ALA A 51 -13.44 5.74 -0.41
C ALA A 51 -11.94 5.52 -0.63
N VAL A 52 -11.17 6.59 -0.53
CA VAL A 52 -9.71 6.57 -0.62
C VAL A 52 -9.09 7.07 0.67
N TYR A 53 -8.14 6.31 1.19
CA TYR A 53 -7.32 6.67 2.35
C TYR A 53 -5.86 6.62 2.00
N SER A 54 -5.03 7.29 2.79
CA SER A 54 -3.58 7.27 2.61
C SER A 54 -2.86 6.99 3.92
N VAL A 55 -1.83 6.16 3.86
CA VAL A 55 -0.95 5.84 4.98
C VAL A 55 0.50 6.15 4.64
N SER A 56 1.32 6.30 5.66
CA SER A 56 2.75 6.45 5.48
C SER A 56 3.36 5.16 4.96
N ALA A 57 4.28 5.27 4.01
CA ALA A 57 5.05 4.14 3.51
C ALA A 57 6.51 4.57 3.31
N GLY A 58 7.42 3.66 3.59
CA GLY A 58 8.86 3.86 3.38
C GLY A 58 9.35 3.06 2.21
N LYS A 59 10.31 3.59 1.50
CA LYS A 59 10.96 2.94 0.37
C LYS A 59 12.38 2.55 0.77
N PHE A 60 12.62 1.27 1.08
CA PHE A 60 13.98 0.80 1.26
C PHE A 60 14.78 0.92 -0.04
N ARG A 61 15.87 1.65 0.05
CA ARG A 61 16.80 1.80 -1.06
C ARG A 61 17.83 0.70 -0.98
N ARG A 62 17.99 -0.04 -2.08
CA ARG A 62 19.13 -0.94 -2.24
C ARG A 62 20.37 -0.08 -2.52
N TYR A 63 21.50 -0.47 -1.93
CA TYR A 63 22.77 0.15 -2.24
C TYR A 63 23.15 -0.13 -3.69
N LYS A 64 23.62 0.90 -4.41
CA LYS A 64 24.02 0.79 -5.81
C LYS A 64 25.46 0.30 -5.97
N SER A 65 26.24 0.26 -4.90
CA SER A 65 27.66 -0.13 -4.93
C SER A 65 27.88 -1.46 -4.26
N ASP A 66 28.67 -2.32 -4.86
CA ASP A 66 29.14 -3.56 -4.25
C ASP A 66 30.32 -3.26 -3.31
N GLY A 67 30.32 -3.90 -2.13
CA GLY A 67 31.42 -3.89 -1.19
C GLY A 67 31.30 -2.98 0.03
N ILE A 68 32.41 -2.85 0.77
CA ILE A 68 32.55 -2.19 2.09
C ILE A 68 32.14 -0.68 2.06
N LYS A 69 32.17 -0.04 0.90
CA LYS A 69 31.74 1.37 0.73
C LYS A 69 30.26 1.61 1.06
N GLN A 70 29.44 0.55 1.12
CA GLN A 70 28.04 0.62 1.52
C GLN A 70 27.88 1.04 2.99
N ILE A 71 28.82 0.66 3.86
CA ILE A 71 28.78 0.96 5.30
C ILE A 71 29.03 2.46 5.56
N PHE A 72 29.73 3.14 4.65
CA PHE A 72 30.08 4.55 4.77
C PHE A 72 29.09 5.49 4.06
N ASP A 73 28.05 4.99 3.40
CA ASP A 73 26.99 5.83 2.82
C ASP A 73 26.00 6.26 3.91
N LEU A 74 26.45 7.17 4.78
CA LEU A 74 25.66 7.76 5.86
C LEU A 74 24.35 8.36 5.38
N LYS A 75 24.32 8.89 4.15
CA LYS A 75 23.11 9.48 3.57
C LYS A 75 22.06 8.41 3.29
N THR A 76 22.44 7.30 2.68
CA THR A 76 21.52 6.18 2.43
C THR A 76 21.07 5.52 3.73
N GLN A 77 21.97 5.39 4.71
CA GLN A 77 21.61 4.89 6.04
C GLN A 77 20.58 5.78 6.74
N ALA A 78 20.80 7.09 6.77
CA ALA A 78 19.87 8.04 7.38
C ALA A 78 18.50 8.00 6.68
N LEU A 79 18.47 7.87 5.35
CA LEU A 79 17.23 7.73 4.59
C LEU A 79 16.51 6.40 4.89
N ASN A 80 17.24 5.30 5.04
CA ASN A 80 16.65 4.01 5.39
C ASN A 80 16.10 3.99 6.82
N VAL A 81 16.79 4.62 7.77
CA VAL A 81 16.29 4.80 9.14
C VAL A 81 15.01 5.63 9.14
N ARG A 82 14.99 6.75 8.44
CA ARG A 82 13.77 7.56 8.27
C ARG A 82 12.63 6.75 7.66
N ASP A 83 12.93 5.96 6.64
CA ASP A 83 11.93 5.17 5.93
C ASP A 83 11.45 3.98 6.78
N LEU A 84 12.27 3.45 7.70
CA LEU A 84 11.84 2.50 8.72
C LEU A 84 10.79 3.13 9.66
N PHE A 85 11.03 4.34 10.17
CA PHE A 85 10.02 5.04 10.98
C PHE A 85 8.73 5.31 10.20
N ARG A 86 8.81 5.61 8.91
CA ARG A 86 7.63 5.75 8.05
C ARG A 86 6.85 4.46 7.91
N ILE A 87 7.53 3.31 7.81
CA ILE A 87 6.87 2.00 7.75
C ILE A 87 6.17 1.71 9.08
N LEU A 88 6.84 1.92 10.22
CA LEU A 88 6.24 1.72 11.54
C LEU A 88 5.00 2.62 11.75
N ALA A 89 5.13 3.89 11.37
CA ALA A 89 3.99 4.82 11.40
C ALA A 89 2.86 4.35 10.46
N GLY A 90 3.20 3.84 9.28
CA GLY A 90 2.26 3.29 8.32
C GLY A 90 1.53 2.06 8.85
N ILE A 91 2.24 1.15 9.53
CA ILE A 91 1.64 -0.02 10.17
C ILE A 91 0.64 0.42 11.25
N TRP A 92 1.03 1.37 12.09
CA TRP A 92 0.16 1.92 13.13
C TRP A 92 -1.09 2.59 12.54
N GLN A 93 -0.91 3.44 11.53
CA GLN A 93 -2.02 4.11 10.82
C GLN A 93 -2.94 3.07 10.16
N SER A 94 -2.37 2.08 9.48
CA SER A 94 -3.12 1.01 8.83
C SER A 94 -3.90 0.18 9.84
N PHE A 95 -3.30 -0.14 10.98
CA PHE A 95 -3.94 -0.94 12.04
C PHE A 95 -5.22 -0.26 12.56
N TRP A 96 -5.15 1.03 12.88
CA TRP A 96 -6.32 1.77 13.34
C TRP A 96 -7.36 1.98 12.24
N LEU A 97 -6.89 2.22 11.01
CA LEU A 97 -7.77 2.36 9.86
C LEU A 97 -8.54 1.06 9.58
N LEU A 98 -7.84 -0.08 9.56
CA LEU A 98 -8.46 -1.39 9.34
C LEU A 98 -9.44 -1.77 10.48
N ARG A 99 -9.10 -1.43 11.72
CA ARG A 99 -10.04 -1.61 12.85
C ARG A 99 -11.32 -0.80 12.72
N ARG A 100 -11.21 0.42 12.17
CA ARG A 100 -12.37 1.29 11.91
C ARG A 100 -13.18 0.80 10.71
N LEU A 101 -12.52 0.40 9.64
CA LEU A 101 -13.17 -0.03 8.40
C LEU A 101 -13.73 -1.45 8.49
N ARG A 102 -13.11 -2.32 9.29
CA ARG A 102 -13.42 -3.75 9.46
C ARG A 102 -13.61 -4.48 8.13
N PRO A 103 -12.62 -4.43 7.23
CA PRO A 103 -12.77 -5.09 5.95
C PRO A 103 -12.74 -6.63 6.12
N GLU A 104 -13.50 -7.32 5.30
CA GLU A 104 -13.53 -8.79 5.23
C GLU A 104 -12.30 -9.36 4.52
N LEU A 105 -11.72 -8.58 3.58
CA LEU A 105 -10.61 -9.01 2.75
C LEU A 105 -9.73 -7.82 2.35
N ILE A 106 -8.42 -8.05 2.31
CA ILE A 106 -7.45 -7.11 1.75
C ILE A 106 -6.96 -7.67 0.42
N PHE A 107 -7.14 -6.91 -0.66
CA PHE A 107 -6.54 -7.20 -1.96
C PHE A 107 -5.36 -6.25 -2.19
N THR A 108 -4.21 -6.81 -2.55
CA THR A 108 -3.00 -6.03 -2.83
C THR A 108 -2.32 -6.46 -4.12
N ARG A 109 -1.77 -5.48 -4.84
CA ARG A 109 -0.91 -5.70 -5.99
C ARG A 109 0.56 -5.38 -5.71
N GLY A 110 0.97 -5.33 -4.46
CA GLY A 110 2.33 -4.99 -4.10
C GLY A 110 2.59 -3.48 -4.05
N GLY A 111 3.86 -3.11 -4.09
CA GLY A 111 4.32 -1.75 -3.84
C GLY A 111 4.59 -1.47 -2.36
N PHE A 112 5.25 -0.32 -2.09
CA PHE A 112 5.73 -0.01 -0.73
C PHE A 112 4.60 0.21 0.28
N VAL A 113 3.45 0.71 -0.18
CA VAL A 113 2.28 0.95 0.67
C VAL A 113 1.58 -0.35 1.09
N SER A 114 1.71 -1.40 0.29
CA SER A 114 1.10 -2.69 0.61
C SER A 114 1.72 -3.34 1.84
N VAL A 115 3.00 -3.09 2.11
CA VAL A 115 3.71 -3.67 3.28
C VAL A 115 3.05 -3.27 4.60
N PRO A 116 2.91 -1.98 4.95
CA PRO A 116 2.26 -1.60 6.22
C PRO A 116 0.81 -2.05 6.30
N VAL A 117 0.07 -2.05 5.20
CA VAL A 117 -1.33 -2.50 5.19
C VAL A 117 -1.44 -4.01 5.38
N ALA A 118 -0.59 -4.81 4.72
CA ALA A 118 -0.58 -6.27 4.86
C ALA A 118 -0.16 -6.71 6.26
N VAL A 119 0.88 -6.08 6.84
CA VAL A 119 1.31 -6.34 8.22
C VAL A 119 0.18 -6.02 9.21
N ALA A 120 -0.45 -4.86 9.09
CA ALA A 120 -1.57 -4.47 9.94
C ALA A 120 -2.77 -5.41 9.76
N GLY A 121 -3.07 -5.85 8.53
CA GLY A 121 -4.11 -6.82 8.22
C GLY A 121 -3.85 -8.17 8.89
N ARG A 122 -2.63 -8.69 8.80
CA ARG A 122 -2.22 -9.92 9.48
C ARG A 122 -2.37 -9.82 11.00
N LEU A 123 -1.92 -8.70 11.60
CA LEU A 123 -2.07 -8.46 13.04
C LEU A 123 -3.54 -8.35 13.47
N SER A 124 -4.42 -7.95 12.56
CA SER A 124 -5.87 -7.84 12.80
C SER A 124 -6.65 -9.10 12.44
N GLY A 125 -5.99 -10.18 11.97
CA GLY A 125 -6.64 -11.42 11.56
C GLY A 125 -7.44 -11.31 10.26
N ILE A 126 -7.17 -10.29 9.43
CA ILE A 126 -7.89 -10.05 8.18
C ILE A 126 -7.19 -10.84 7.06
N PRO A 127 -7.91 -11.70 6.30
CA PRO A 127 -7.34 -12.40 5.16
C PRO A 127 -6.89 -11.42 4.07
N TYR A 128 -5.84 -11.78 3.34
CA TYR A 128 -5.38 -10.95 2.22
C TYR A 128 -5.01 -11.81 1.01
N ILE A 129 -5.24 -11.25 -0.16
CA ILE A 129 -4.87 -11.81 -1.45
C ILE A 129 -3.85 -10.87 -2.09
N THR A 130 -2.74 -11.42 -2.53
CA THR A 130 -1.73 -10.71 -3.31
C THR A 130 -1.82 -11.16 -4.76
N HIS A 131 -1.96 -10.21 -5.66
CA HIS A 131 -1.79 -10.44 -7.09
C HIS A 131 -0.36 -10.04 -7.45
N ASP A 132 0.45 -11.02 -7.77
CA ASP A 132 1.77 -10.81 -8.35
C ASP A 132 1.67 -10.93 -9.87
N SER A 133 2.33 -10.04 -10.60
CA SER A 133 2.48 -10.13 -12.03
C SER A 133 3.96 -10.12 -12.32
N ASP A 134 4.46 -11.22 -12.72
CA ASP A 134 5.78 -11.34 -13.35
C ASP A 134 5.84 -10.52 -14.64
#